data_9c32a63e730cea9366a3158b441d4a59
#
_entry.id   9c32a63e730cea9366a3158b441d4a59
#
_cell.length_a   1.000
_cell.length_b   1.000
_cell.length_c   1.000
_cell.angle_alpha   90.00
_cell.angle_beta   90.00
_cell.angle_gamma   90.00
#
_symmetry.space_group_name_H-M   'P 1'
#
loop_
_entity.id
_entity.type
_entity.pdbx_description
1 polymer ?
#
loop_
_entity_poly.entity_id
_entity_poly.type
_entity_poly.pdbx_seq_one_letter_code
_entity_poly.pdbx_strand_id
1 'polypeptide(L)'
;LNLRSPEGLEIFKQLAAKSDIVISNFKPNTMESFGLGYDVLSEINPGIIVIDSSALGNSGPASHRMGYGPLIRSTVGLTGLWRDTTTENGFCDFLTMFPDHVAGRIGAVGLVASLIARARTGKGGVVSVAQAEVILTQLSTEDMRESLEPGSVVASGNVGEFDAPQGIYLCAGDDEWAAITVETTEQFKALARTIGHPELADDARLQTAAGRIANRDEIVELVSAWCAARSPREVTVPLQEAGVPAGFMMRVTELLTDPHIAARNAIRETEHRFLDAPSWQENAPAIFRAIPDPKSGSAPLQGEHTRRIIADVLGKDEAEIQSLLDTGVLEEHPAVAPVAV
;
A
#
# COMPACT_ATOMS: atom_id res chain seq x y z
N LEU A 1 20.30 16.57 6.79
CA LEU A 1 21.03 16.53 8.07
C LEU A 1 21.95 15.31 8.10
N ASN A 2 23.24 15.53 8.35
CA ASN A 2 24.27 14.49 8.39
C ASN A 2 24.39 13.89 9.80
N LEU A 3 23.78 12.72 10.01
CA LEU A 3 23.84 12.02 11.29
C LEU A 3 25.20 11.34 11.60
N ARG A 4 26.17 11.43 10.68
CA ARG A 4 27.54 10.95 10.92
C ARG A 4 28.44 12.01 11.58
N SER A 5 27.99 13.27 11.61
CA SER A 5 28.71 14.33 12.31
C SER A 5 28.18 14.49 13.74
N PRO A 6 29.03 14.81 14.72
CA PRO A 6 28.60 15.10 16.08
C PRO A 6 27.59 16.25 16.15
N GLU A 7 27.80 17.29 15.36
CA GLU A 7 26.93 18.46 15.29
C GLU A 7 25.55 18.07 14.70
N GLY A 8 25.53 17.19 13.71
CA GLY A 8 24.28 16.69 13.14
C GLY A 8 23.48 15.86 14.14
N LEU A 9 24.12 15.04 14.96
CA LEU A 9 23.47 14.30 16.03
C LEU A 9 22.88 15.25 17.07
N GLU A 10 23.60 16.31 17.43
CA GLU A 10 23.12 17.30 18.38
C GLU A 10 21.92 18.08 17.84
N ILE A 11 21.95 18.48 16.57
CA ILE A 11 20.81 19.11 15.90
C ILE A 11 19.60 18.14 15.86
N PHE A 12 19.80 16.85 15.61
CA PHE A 12 18.72 15.86 15.66
C PHE A 12 18.06 15.81 17.05
N LYS A 13 18.87 15.78 18.11
CA LYS A 13 18.37 15.76 19.50
C LYS A 13 17.59 17.04 19.83
N GLN A 14 18.06 18.21 19.36
CA GLN A 14 17.36 19.48 19.55
C GLN A 14 15.99 19.49 18.81
N LEU A 15 15.94 18.92 17.61
CA LEU A 15 14.68 18.74 16.88
C LEU A 15 13.74 17.76 17.60
N ALA A 16 14.26 16.63 18.07
CA ALA A 16 13.49 15.64 18.83
C ALA A 16 12.91 16.20 20.12
N ALA A 17 13.66 17.09 20.82
CA ALA A 17 13.18 17.79 22.01
C ALA A 17 11.91 18.63 21.76
N LYS A 18 11.68 19.07 20.51
CA LYS A 18 10.55 19.90 20.09
C LYS A 18 9.54 19.14 19.23
N SER A 19 9.76 17.85 19.01
CA SER A 19 8.92 16.99 18.19
C SER A 19 8.01 16.13 19.07
N ASP A 20 6.84 15.79 18.56
CA ASP A 20 5.94 14.81 19.18
C ASP A 20 6.34 13.38 18.84
N ILE A 21 6.92 13.19 17.65
CA ILE A 21 7.11 11.87 17.05
C ILE A 21 8.44 11.81 16.30
N VAL A 22 9.12 10.68 16.43
CA VAL A 22 10.24 10.28 15.56
C VAL A 22 9.84 8.99 14.86
N ILE A 23 9.98 8.98 13.53
CA ILE A 23 9.67 7.81 12.69
C ILE A 23 10.94 7.38 11.98
N SER A 24 11.24 6.10 12.02
CA SER A 24 12.30 5.48 11.24
C SER A 24 11.84 4.20 10.56
N ASN A 25 12.40 3.93 9.37
CA ASN A 25 12.27 2.66 8.66
C ASN A 25 13.64 2.03 8.37
N PHE A 26 14.61 2.33 9.21
CA PHE A 26 15.95 1.76 9.15
C PHE A 26 15.97 0.29 9.61
N LYS A 27 17.09 -0.36 9.38
CA LYS A 27 17.37 -1.65 10.03
C LYS A 27 17.35 -1.47 11.55
N PRO A 28 16.94 -2.51 12.30
CA PRO A 28 17.06 -2.51 13.76
C PRO A 28 18.45 -2.10 14.23
N ASN A 29 18.50 -1.42 15.35
CA ASN A 29 19.70 -0.87 16.00
C ASN A 29 20.43 0.25 15.21
N THR A 30 19.89 0.74 14.11
CA THR A 30 20.52 1.86 13.38
C THR A 30 20.42 3.16 14.18
N MET A 31 19.24 3.49 14.71
CA MET A 31 19.05 4.69 15.54
C MET A 31 19.85 4.58 16.85
N GLU A 32 19.87 3.42 17.48
CA GLU A 32 20.66 3.12 18.67
C GLU A 32 22.16 3.29 18.39
N SER A 33 22.65 2.87 17.23
CA SER A 33 24.07 3.02 16.86
C SER A 33 24.50 4.48 16.68
N PHE A 34 23.55 5.38 16.43
CA PHE A 34 23.75 6.83 16.43
C PHE A 34 23.56 7.47 17.81
N GLY A 35 23.19 6.69 18.85
CA GLY A 35 22.82 7.24 20.16
C GLY A 35 21.49 8.01 20.11
N LEU A 36 20.58 7.60 19.22
CA LEU A 36 19.27 8.21 19.00
C LEU A 36 18.12 7.20 19.24
N GLY A 37 18.38 6.14 20.00
CA GLY A 37 17.36 5.19 20.43
C GLY A 37 16.35 5.83 21.40
N TYR A 38 15.23 5.14 21.60
CA TYR A 38 14.15 5.62 22.48
C TYR A 38 14.62 5.99 23.87
N ASP A 39 15.52 5.21 24.48
CA ASP A 39 16.02 5.47 25.83
C ASP A 39 16.66 6.86 25.93
N VAL A 40 17.50 7.23 24.94
CA VAL A 40 18.12 8.56 24.89
C VAL A 40 17.09 9.65 24.56
N LEU A 41 16.21 9.42 23.60
CA LEU A 41 15.23 10.42 23.18
C LEU A 41 14.18 10.68 24.26
N SER A 42 13.81 9.67 25.05
CA SER A 42 12.84 9.82 26.16
C SER A 42 13.42 10.56 27.36
N GLU A 43 14.74 10.56 27.56
CA GLU A 43 15.40 11.42 28.56
C GLU A 43 15.33 12.90 28.16
N ILE A 44 15.45 13.19 26.85
CA ILE A 44 15.38 14.54 26.30
C ILE A 44 13.92 15.04 26.26
N ASN A 45 13.00 14.18 25.82
CA ASN A 45 11.58 14.47 25.72
C ASN A 45 10.75 13.27 26.22
N PRO A 46 10.31 13.27 27.48
CA PRO A 46 9.54 12.16 28.07
C PRO A 46 8.21 11.86 27.35
N GLY A 47 7.71 12.82 26.57
CA GLY A 47 6.50 12.67 25.76
C GLY A 47 6.74 12.15 24.34
N ILE A 48 7.99 11.89 23.94
CA ILE A 48 8.32 11.47 22.58
C ILE A 48 7.72 10.10 22.25
N ILE A 49 7.14 9.97 21.06
CA ILE A 49 6.69 8.70 20.52
C ILE A 49 7.65 8.31 19.40
N VAL A 50 8.26 7.14 19.51
CA VAL A 50 9.13 6.60 18.47
C VAL A 50 8.40 5.49 17.73
N ILE A 51 8.32 5.63 16.40
CA ILE A 51 7.81 4.57 15.53
C ILE A 51 8.99 3.98 14.76
N ASP A 52 9.13 2.68 14.86
CA ASP A 52 10.17 1.94 14.19
C ASP A 52 9.51 0.87 13.30
N SER A 53 9.71 1.00 11.99
CA SER A 53 9.16 0.08 11.00
C SER A 53 10.30 -0.65 10.31
N SER A 54 10.47 -1.91 10.65
CA SER A 54 11.51 -2.75 10.06
C SER A 54 10.92 -3.90 9.24
N ALA A 55 11.74 -4.48 8.37
CA ALA A 55 11.31 -5.54 7.47
C ALA A 55 10.79 -6.78 8.23
N LEU A 56 11.57 -7.28 9.19
CA LEU A 56 11.35 -8.55 9.89
C LEU A 56 11.24 -8.39 11.41
N GLY A 57 11.02 -7.17 11.91
CA GLY A 57 10.93 -6.88 13.33
C GLY A 57 12.29 -6.64 13.99
N ASN A 58 12.27 -6.14 15.24
CA ASN A 58 13.46 -5.74 16.00
C ASN A 58 14.10 -6.87 16.80
N SER A 59 13.54 -8.08 16.75
CA SER A 59 14.02 -9.24 17.48
C SER A 59 13.99 -10.49 16.60
N GLY A 60 14.59 -11.58 17.11
CA GLY A 60 14.66 -12.84 16.40
C GLY A 60 15.86 -12.97 15.46
N PRO A 61 16.11 -14.18 14.96
CA PRO A 61 17.33 -14.51 14.21
C PRO A 61 17.45 -13.80 12.85
N ALA A 62 16.35 -13.31 12.30
CA ALA A 62 16.29 -12.62 11.02
C ALA A 62 16.17 -11.10 11.12
N SER A 63 16.11 -10.52 12.32
CA SER A 63 15.86 -9.08 12.54
C SER A 63 16.87 -8.16 11.81
N HIS A 64 18.12 -8.60 11.67
CA HIS A 64 19.17 -7.83 11.01
C HIS A 64 19.14 -7.92 9.47
N ARG A 65 18.28 -8.75 8.89
CA ARG A 65 18.18 -8.88 7.44
C ARG A 65 17.48 -7.66 6.83
N MET A 66 17.93 -7.33 5.63
CA MET A 66 17.27 -6.28 4.83
C MET A 66 16.03 -6.83 4.14
N GLY A 67 15.04 -5.95 3.94
CA GLY A 67 13.87 -6.24 3.13
C GLY A 67 13.14 -4.96 2.76
N TYR A 68 12.45 -4.99 1.65
CA TYR A 68 11.40 -4.04 1.26
C TYR A 68 10.25 -4.83 0.67
N GLY A 69 9.15 -4.15 0.36
CA GLY A 69 7.88 -4.74 -0.02
C GLY A 69 7.96 -6.05 -0.82
N PRO A 70 8.61 -6.10 -2.01
CA PRO A 70 8.68 -7.33 -2.79
C PRO A 70 9.40 -8.49 -2.09
N LEU A 71 10.49 -8.20 -1.36
CA LEU A 71 11.24 -9.21 -0.60
C LEU A 71 10.42 -9.74 0.57
N ILE A 72 9.78 -8.85 1.32
CA ILE A 72 8.91 -9.19 2.45
C ILE A 72 7.79 -10.12 1.99
N ARG A 73 7.08 -9.73 0.94
CA ARG A 73 5.97 -10.49 0.38
C ARG A 73 6.38 -11.92 -0.03
N SER A 74 7.58 -12.04 -0.62
CA SER A 74 8.15 -13.35 -0.98
C SER A 74 8.50 -14.16 0.26
N THR A 75 9.08 -13.52 1.28
CA THR A 75 9.54 -14.19 2.50
C THR A 75 8.39 -14.78 3.32
N VAL A 76 7.21 -14.13 3.29
CA VAL A 76 6.02 -14.58 4.06
C VAL A 76 5.02 -15.41 3.25
N GLY A 77 5.40 -15.88 2.05
CA GLY A 77 4.58 -16.81 1.27
C GLY A 77 3.57 -16.16 0.33
N LEU A 78 3.25 -14.86 0.47
CA LEU A 78 2.21 -14.21 -0.34
C LEU A 78 2.49 -14.29 -1.84
N THR A 79 3.75 -14.10 -2.27
CA THR A 79 4.13 -14.22 -3.69
C THR A 79 3.90 -15.63 -4.23
N GLY A 80 4.07 -16.66 -3.39
CA GLY A 80 3.83 -18.05 -3.79
C GLY A 80 2.36 -18.34 -4.06
N LEU A 81 1.45 -17.68 -3.37
CA LEU A 81 0.01 -17.79 -3.57
C LEU A 81 -0.48 -16.90 -4.73
N TRP A 82 0.16 -15.80 -4.98
CA TRP A 82 -0.18 -14.84 -6.04
C TRP A 82 0.57 -15.17 -7.34
N ARG A 83 0.10 -16.17 -8.03
CA ARG A 83 0.75 -16.61 -9.28
C ARG A 83 -0.27 -17.17 -10.28
N ASP A 84 0.03 -16.99 -11.55
CA ASP A 84 -0.55 -17.79 -12.63
C ASP A 84 0.03 -19.20 -12.59
N THR A 85 -0.83 -20.19 -12.42
CA THR A 85 -0.46 -21.61 -12.34
C THR A 85 -0.31 -22.26 -13.70
N THR A 86 -0.64 -21.57 -14.79
CA THR A 86 -0.53 -22.08 -16.18
C THR A 86 0.85 -21.88 -16.76
N THR A 87 1.69 -21.06 -16.12
CA THR A 87 3.07 -20.78 -16.54
C THR A 87 4.07 -21.14 -15.43
N GLU A 88 5.27 -21.59 -15.82
CA GLU A 88 6.31 -22.01 -14.88
C GLU A 88 6.76 -20.85 -13.96
N ASN A 89 6.89 -19.64 -14.50
CA ASN A 89 7.36 -18.44 -13.79
C ASN A 89 6.28 -17.36 -13.67
N GLY A 90 5.02 -17.76 -13.55
CA GLY A 90 3.86 -16.87 -13.54
C GLY A 90 3.64 -16.10 -12.23
N PHE A 91 4.70 -15.58 -11.60
CA PHE A 91 4.57 -14.75 -10.40
C PHE A 91 4.05 -13.37 -10.76
N CYS A 92 2.99 -12.96 -10.06
CA CYS A 92 2.35 -11.67 -10.26
C CYS A 92 2.87 -10.64 -9.26
N ASP A 93 2.67 -9.35 -9.58
CA ASP A 93 2.87 -8.23 -8.67
C ASP A 93 4.29 -8.13 -8.08
N PHE A 94 5.29 -7.95 -8.92
CA PHE A 94 6.64 -7.67 -8.45
C PHE A 94 6.84 -6.18 -8.09
N LEU A 95 6.10 -5.27 -8.71
CA LEU A 95 6.35 -3.83 -8.63
C LEU A 95 5.65 -3.11 -7.47
N THR A 96 4.60 -3.68 -6.88
CA THR A 96 3.88 -2.98 -5.81
C THR A 96 4.60 -3.10 -4.47
N MET A 97 4.65 -1.96 -3.75
CA MET A 97 5.18 -1.86 -2.39
C MET A 97 4.07 -2.12 -1.35
N PHE A 98 3.22 -3.11 -1.61
CA PHE A 98 2.06 -3.42 -0.76
C PHE A 98 2.40 -3.56 0.75
N PRO A 99 3.45 -4.31 1.16
CA PRO A 99 3.83 -4.41 2.56
C PRO A 99 4.16 -3.07 3.21
N ASP A 100 4.88 -2.19 2.50
CA ASP A 100 5.27 -0.87 2.99
C ASP A 100 4.03 -0.01 3.25
N HIS A 101 3.08 0.01 2.31
CA HIS A 101 1.83 0.77 2.45
C HIS A 101 0.96 0.28 3.59
N VAL A 102 0.82 -1.04 3.78
CA VAL A 102 0.01 -1.60 4.88
C VAL A 102 0.71 -1.35 6.22
N ALA A 103 2.02 -1.58 6.31
CA ALA A 103 2.79 -1.32 7.52
C ALA A 103 2.75 0.15 7.93
N GLY A 104 2.84 1.07 6.96
CA GLY A 104 2.69 2.51 7.23
C GLY A 104 1.33 2.87 7.84
N ARG A 105 0.23 2.26 7.35
CA ARG A 105 -1.12 2.45 7.91
C ARG A 105 -1.26 1.87 9.31
N ILE A 106 -0.71 0.68 9.56
CA ILE A 106 -0.70 0.07 10.90
C ILE A 106 0.14 0.91 11.86
N GLY A 107 1.31 1.41 11.41
CA GLY A 107 2.12 2.36 12.16
C GLY A 107 1.35 3.63 12.54
N ALA A 108 0.56 4.18 11.62
CA ALA A 108 -0.29 5.34 11.90
C ALA A 108 -1.37 5.04 12.95
N VAL A 109 -1.98 3.86 12.93
CA VAL A 109 -2.93 3.42 13.98
C VAL A 109 -2.22 3.34 15.34
N GLY A 110 -1.03 2.72 15.39
CA GLY A 110 -0.20 2.65 16.60
C GLY A 110 0.19 4.04 17.13
N LEU A 111 0.50 4.97 16.21
CA LEU A 111 0.78 6.36 16.53
C LEU A 111 -0.43 7.04 17.22
N VAL A 112 -1.61 6.95 16.63
CA VAL A 112 -2.82 7.56 17.21
C VAL A 112 -3.14 6.97 18.58
N ALA A 113 -3.01 5.65 18.74
CA ALA A 113 -3.16 4.98 20.03
C ALA A 113 -2.15 5.50 21.06
N SER A 114 -0.88 5.69 20.68
CA SER A 114 0.16 6.24 21.53
C SER A 114 -0.08 7.71 21.92
N LEU A 115 -0.62 8.53 21.01
CA LEU A 115 -1.03 9.91 21.31
C LEU A 115 -2.16 9.94 22.33
N ILE A 116 -3.14 9.05 22.22
CA ILE A 116 -4.24 8.93 23.20
C ILE A 116 -3.69 8.48 24.55
N ALA A 117 -2.78 7.51 24.59
CA ALA A 117 -2.14 7.06 25.82
C ALA A 117 -1.31 8.20 26.45
N ARG A 118 -0.53 8.92 25.66
CA ARG A 118 0.25 10.09 26.11
C ARG A 118 -0.63 11.19 26.71
N ALA A 119 -1.77 11.47 26.10
CA ALA A 119 -2.72 12.46 26.63
C ALA A 119 -3.22 12.11 28.04
N ARG A 120 -3.22 10.82 28.41
CA ARG A 120 -3.64 10.33 29.74
C ARG A 120 -2.50 10.22 30.72
N THR A 121 -1.31 9.87 30.25
CA THR A 121 -0.17 9.51 31.12
C THR A 121 0.93 10.58 31.17
N GLY A 122 0.94 11.49 30.20
CA GLY A 122 2.04 12.44 29.99
C GLY A 122 3.31 11.81 29.39
N LYS A 123 3.31 10.49 29.13
CA LYS A 123 4.49 9.76 28.67
C LYS A 123 4.31 9.29 27.23
N GLY A 124 5.39 9.36 26.45
CA GLY A 124 5.49 8.75 25.13
C GLY A 124 5.68 7.24 25.18
N GLY A 125 6.20 6.68 24.11
CA GLY A 125 6.44 5.23 24.01
C GLY A 125 7.02 4.82 22.66
N VAL A 126 7.18 3.52 22.47
CA VAL A 126 7.67 2.93 21.21
C VAL A 126 6.55 2.15 20.53
N VAL A 127 6.43 2.31 19.21
CA VAL A 127 5.62 1.47 18.34
C VAL A 127 6.57 0.78 17.37
N SER A 128 6.78 -0.51 17.54
CA SER A 128 7.58 -1.32 16.62
C SER A 128 6.67 -2.08 15.67
N VAL A 129 6.89 -1.90 14.37
CA VAL A 129 6.10 -2.54 13.30
C VAL A 129 7.01 -3.42 12.47
N ALA A 130 6.75 -4.73 12.45
CA ALA A 130 7.38 -5.66 11.53
C ALA A 130 6.53 -5.80 10.26
N GLN A 131 7.06 -5.38 9.11
CA GLN A 131 6.33 -5.45 7.84
C GLN A 131 5.90 -6.89 7.51
N ALA A 132 6.76 -7.86 7.79
CA ALA A 132 6.45 -9.28 7.58
C ALA A 132 5.25 -9.73 8.41
N GLU A 133 5.19 -9.36 9.69
CA GLU A 133 4.08 -9.72 10.59
C GLU A 133 2.76 -9.06 10.15
N VAL A 134 2.84 -7.82 9.64
CA VAL A 134 1.67 -7.15 9.06
C VAL A 134 1.11 -7.93 7.89
N ILE A 135 1.96 -8.48 7.01
CA ILE A 135 1.48 -9.30 5.89
C ILE A 135 1.00 -10.67 6.36
N LEU A 136 1.63 -11.30 7.35
CA LEU A 136 1.12 -12.54 7.94
C LEU A 136 -0.29 -12.37 8.50
N THR A 137 -0.64 -11.22 9.07
CA THR A 137 -2.01 -10.97 9.51
C THR A 137 -3.03 -10.93 8.36
N GLN A 138 -2.60 -10.65 7.13
CA GLN A 138 -3.47 -10.73 5.94
C GLN A 138 -3.64 -12.17 5.44
N LEU A 139 -2.74 -13.08 5.81
CA LEU A 139 -2.75 -14.50 5.44
C LEU A 139 -3.29 -15.39 6.57
N SER A 140 -3.93 -14.83 7.57
CA SER A 140 -4.34 -15.58 8.77
C SER A 140 -5.30 -16.75 8.48
N THR A 141 -6.13 -16.64 7.44
CA THR A 141 -7.04 -17.72 7.00
C THR A 141 -6.25 -18.87 6.39
N GLU A 142 -5.28 -18.53 5.52
CA GLU A 142 -4.40 -19.48 4.86
C GLU A 142 -3.49 -20.18 5.87
N ASP A 143 -2.91 -19.42 6.80
CA ASP A 143 -2.08 -19.95 7.88
C ASP A 143 -2.87 -20.91 8.77
N MET A 144 -4.11 -20.57 9.11
CA MET A 144 -4.99 -21.46 9.88
C MET A 144 -5.31 -22.73 9.09
N ARG A 145 -5.67 -22.61 7.81
CA ARG A 145 -5.95 -23.76 6.95
C ARG A 145 -4.75 -24.69 6.86
N GLU A 146 -3.57 -24.16 6.57
CA GLU A 146 -2.35 -24.94 6.48
C GLU A 146 -2.01 -25.65 7.79
N SER A 147 -2.30 -25.02 8.94
CA SER A 147 -2.08 -25.63 10.25
C SER A 147 -3.02 -26.80 10.56
N LEU A 148 -4.23 -26.78 10.00
CA LEU A 148 -5.24 -27.84 10.18
C LEU A 148 -5.08 -28.95 9.13
N GLU A 149 -4.72 -28.60 7.93
CA GLU A 149 -4.59 -29.48 6.77
C GLU A 149 -3.27 -29.17 6.03
N PRO A 150 -2.13 -29.69 6.49
CA PRO A 150 -0.84 -29.41 5.89
C PRO A 150 -0.77 -29.73 4.40
N GLY A 151 -0.32 -28.76 3.59
CA GLY A 151 -0.25 -28.85 2.12
C GLY A 151 -1.55 -28.46 1.41
N SER A 152 -2.58 -27.99 2.13
CA SER A 152 -3.84 -27.57 1.52
C SER A 152 -3.79 -26.18 0.91
N VAL A 153 -2.86 -25.32 1.35
CA VAL A 153 -2.73 -23.96 0.86
C VAL A 153 -1.82 -23.92 -0.35
N VAL A 154 -2.42 -23.84 -1.52
CA VAL A 154 -1.72 -23.80 -2.82
C VAL A 154 -2.24 -22.63 -3.65
N ALA A 155 -1.43 -22.13 -4.58
CA ALA A 155 -1.90 -21.14 -5.54
C ALA A 155 -2.99 -21.75 -6.43
N SER A 156 -4.15 -21.13 -6.48
CA SER A 156 -5.29 -21.55 -7.28
C SER A 156 -5.28 -20.98 -8.72
N GLY A 157 -4.35 -20.06 -9.01
CA GLY A 157 -4.34 -19.34 -10.29
C GLY A 157 -5.62 -18.52 -10.47
N ASN A 158 -6.23 -18.65 -11.65
CA ASN A 158 -7.47 -17.93 -11.99
C ASN A 158 -8.74 -18.76 -11.68
N VAL A 159 -8.73 -19.48 -10.55
CA VAL A 159 -9.83 -20.38 -10.18
C VAL A 159 -10.37 -20.02 -8.81
N GLY A 160 -11.66 -19.67 -8.77
CA GLY A 160 -12.37 -19.44 -7.51
C GLY A 160 -12.60 -20.76 -6.72
N GLU A 161 -12.55 -20.66 -5.40
CA GLU A 161 -12.69 -21.82 -4.51
C GLU A 161 -14.15 -22.11 -4.15
N PHE A 162 -14.98 -21.08 -4.01
CA PHE A 162 -16.29 -21.21 -3.38
C PHE A 162 -17.46 -21.29 -4.34
N ASP A 163 -17.26 -20.86 -5.60
CA ASP A 163 -18.28 -20.93 -6.66
C ASP A 163 -17.62 -20.87 -8.05
N ALA A 164 -18.42 -20.98 -9.10
CA ALA A 164 -18.01 -20.82 -10.48
C ALA A 164 -19.11 -20.12 -11.33
N PRO A 165 -18.74 -19.16 -12.21
CA PRO A 165 -17.36 -18.72 -12.45
C PRO A 165 -16.88 -17.70 -11.42
N GLN A 166 -15.62 -17.77 -11.04
CA GLN A 166 -14.87 -16.74 -10.33
C GLN A 166 -13.50 -16.65 -10.97
N GLY A 167 -13.17 -15.52 -11.58
CA GLY A 167 -11.89 -15.37 -12.27
C GLY A 167 -11.79 -14.10 -13.09
N ILE A 168 -10.67 -13.98 -13.81
CA ILE A 168 -10.34 -12.90 -14.74
C ILE A 168 -10.34 -13.46 -16.13
N TYR A 169 -11.03 -12.83 -17.07
CA TYR A 169 -11.27 -13.31 -18.41
C TYR A 169 -10.71 -12.34 -19.45
N LEU A 170 -9.97 -12.89 -20.42
CA LEU A 170 -9.44 -12.11 -21.55
C LEU A 170 -10.58 -11.59 -22.42
N CYS A 171 -10.54 -10.30 -22.71
CA CYS A 171 -11.48 -9.60 -23.57
C CYS A 171 -10.88 -9.28 -24.93
N ALA A 172 -11.68 -8.71 -25.82
CA ALA A 172 -11.19 -8.19 -27.09
C ALA A 172 -10.29 -6.97 -26.87
N GLY A 173 -9.16 -6.95 -27.55
CA GLY A 173 -8.15 -5.89 -27.45
C GLY A 173 -6.76 -6.47 -27.21
N ASP A 174 -5.84 -5.60 -26.81
CA ASP A 174 -4.46 -5.96 -26.47
C ASP A 174 -4.31 -5.95 -24.95
N ASP A 175 -4.19 -7.13 -24.35
CA ASP A 175 -4.07 -7.31 -22.89
C ASP A 175 -5.25 -6.66 -22.11
N GLU A 176 -6.47 -6.91 -22.57
CA GLU A 176 -7.70 -6.37 -22.00
C GLU A 176 -8.45 -7.45 -21.21
N TRP A 177 -8.89 -7.14 -19.99
CA TRP A 177 -9.43 -8.14 -19.08
C TRP A 177 -10.66 -7.65 -18.32
N ALA A 178 -11.53 -8.60 -17.94
CA ALA A 178 -12.63 -8.37 -17.02
C ALA A 178 -12.67 -9.44 -15.94
N ALA A 179 -12.86 -9.03 -14.69
CA ALA A 179 -13.10 -9.92 -13.56
C ALA A 179 -14.60 -10.19 -13.45
N ILE A 180 -14.98 -11.45 -13.22
CA ILE A 180 -16.36 -11.87 -13.01
C ILE A 180 -16.40 -12.80 -11.80
N THR A 181 -17.35 -12.56 -10.89
CA THR A 181 -17.54 -13.36 -9.70
C THR A 181 -19.02 -13.72 -9.54
N VAL A 182 -19.30 -15.01 -9.37
CA VAL A 182 -20.62 -15.52 -8.99
C VAL A 182 -20.55 -16.06 -7.58
N GLU A 183 -21.49 -15.67 -6.72
CA GLU A 183 -21.56 -16.07 -5.32
C GLU A 183 -22.93 -16.69 -4.97
N THR A 184 -23.93 -16.50 -5.84
CA THR A 184 -25.28 -17.02 -5.62
C THR A 184 -25.86 -17.66 -6.88
N THR A 185 -26.86 -18.52 -6.70
CA THR A 185 -27.56 -19.15 -7.82
C THR A 185 -28.30 -18.11 -8.68
N GLU A 186 -28.82 -17.06 -8.09
CA GLU A 186 -29.49 -15.96 -8.78
C GLU A 186 -28.51 -15.21 -9.69
N GLN A 187 -27.31 -14.92 -9.21
CA GLN A 187 -26.23 -14.31 -10.01
C GLN A 187 -25.81 -15.24 -11.16
N PHE A 188 -25.69 -16.55 -10.92
CA PHE A 188 -25.39 -17.51 -11.98
C PHE A 188 -26.46 -17.52 -13.08
N LYS A 189 -27.74 -17.54 -12.67
CA LYS A 189 -28.87 -17.48 -13.63
C LYS A 189 -28.88 -16.19 -14.42
N ALA A 190 -28.56 -15.06 -13.79
CA ALA A 190 -28.44 -13.78 -14.46
C ALA A 190 -27.27 -13.77 -15.43
N LEU A 191 -26.10 -14.27 -15.03
CA LEU A 191 -24.94 -14.45 -15.90
C LEU A 191 -25.32 -15.29 -17.15
N ALA A 192 -25.89 -16.47 -16.93
CA ALA A 192 -26.26 -17.39 -18.01
C ALA A 192 -27.15 -16.72 -19.07
N ARG A 193 -28.15 -15.96 -18.64
CA ARG A 193 -29.02 -15.20 -19.55
C ARG A 193 -28.27 -14.09 -20.27
N THR A 194 -27.40 -13.37 -19.56
CA THR A 194 -26.63 -12.23 -20.12
C THR A 194 -25.64 -12.69 -21.19
N ILE A 195 -24.99 -13.83 -20.98
CA ILE A 195 -24.04 -14.38 -21.96
C ILE A 195 -24.71 -15.11 -23.12
N GLY A 196 -26.05 -15.22 -23.13
CA GLY A 196 -26.80 -15.82 -24.21
C GLY A 196 -27.02 -17.33 -24.09
N HIS A 197 -26.86 -17.89 -22.89
CA HIS A 197 -27.03 -19.33 -22.56
C HIS A 197 -28.12 -19.53 -21.49
N PRO A 198 -29.38 -19.09 -21.74
CA PRO A 198 -30.44 -19.19 -20.72
C PRO A 198 -30.75 -20.62 -20.28
N GLU A 199 -30.43 -21.63 -21.09
CA GLU A 199 -30.58 -23.05 -20.72
C GLU A 199 -29.74 -23.45 -19.51
N LEU A 200 -28.60 -22.82 -19.29
CA LEU A 200 -27.78 -23.07 -18.10
C LEU A 200 -28.47 -22.62 -16.81
N ALA A 201 -29.35 -21.60 -16.90
CA ALA A 201 -30.09 -21.11 -15.75
C ALA A 201 -31.06 -22.15 -15.16
N ASP A 202 -31.53 -23.09 -15.99
CA ASP A 202 -32.47 -24.14 -15.61
C ASP A 202 -31.81 -25.54 -15.54
N ASP A 203 -30.50 -25.64 -15.83
CA ASP A 203 -29.77 -26.91 -15.71
C ASP A 203 -29.65 -27.34 -14.25
N ALA A 204 -30.20 -28.53 -13.98
CA ALA A 204 -30.23 -29.10 -12.63
C ALA A 204 -28.82 -29.31 -12.02
N ARG A 205 -27.81 -29.54 -12.85
CA ARG A 205 -26.40 -29.71 -12.42
C ARG A 205 -25.84 -28.43 -11.81
N LEU A 206 -26.34 -27.26 -12.24
CA LEU A 206 -25.75 -25.94 -11.95
C LEU A 206 -26.50 -25.13 -10.90
N GLN A 207 -27.53 -25.75 -10.26
CA GLN A 207 -28.36 -25.05 -9.27
C GLN A 207 -27.69 -24.85 -7.90
N THR A 208 -26.50 -25.40 -7.69
CA THR A 208 -25.72 -25.25 -6.45
C THR A 208 -24.29 -24.85 -6.75
N ALA A 209 -23.61 -24.17 -5.82
CA ALA A 209 -22.19 -23.84 -5.94
C ALA A 209 -21.34 -25.09 -6.20
N ALA A 210 -21.57 -26.17 -5.45
CA ALA A 210 -20.88 -27.44 -5.64
C ALA A 210 -21.08 -28.02 -7.05
N GLY A 211 -22.31 -27.91 -7.59
CA GLY A 211 -22.61 -28.33 -8.96
C GLY A 211 -21.89 -27.48 -10.00
N ARG A 212 -21.83 -26.17 -9.80
CA ARG A 212 -21.08 -25.25 -10.67
C ARG A 212 -19.57 -25.48 -10.61
N ILE A 213 -19.04 -25.72 -9.42
CA ILE A 213 -17.63 -26.10 -9.24
C ILE A 213 -17.30 -27.39 -9.98
N ALA A 214 -18.16 -28.41 -9.88
CA ALA A 214 -17.98 -29.69 -10.57
C ALA A 214 -18.04 -29.59 -12.11
N ASN A 215 -18.72 -28.56 -12.64
CA ASN A 215 -18.86 -28.31 -14.08
C ASN A 215 -18.16 -27.00 -14.49
N ARG A 216 -17.15 -26.59 -13.75
CA ARG A 216 -16.44 -25.31 -13.92
C ARG A 216 -15.89 -25.13 -15.32
N ASP A 217 -15.25 -26.14 -15.88
CA ASP A 217 -14.56 -26.03 -17.16
C ASP A 217 -15.54 -25.67 -18.29
N GLU A 218 -16.75 -26.28 -18.31
CA GLU A 218 -17.83 -25.96 -19.23
C GLU A 218 -18.28 -24.49 -19.08
N ILE A 219 -18.46 -24.03 -17.85
CA ILE A 219 -18.88 -22.66 -17.56
C ILE A 219 -17.81 -21.66 -17.95
N VAL A 220 -16.56 -21.92 -17.58
CA VAL A 220 -15.42 -21.05 -17.89
C VAL A 220 -15.17 -20.92 -19.39
N GLU A 221 -15.33 -22.02 -20.15
CA GLU A 221 -15.20 -22.01 -21.61
C GLU A 221 -16.22 -21.06 -22.25
N LEU A 222 -17.51 -21.17 -21.86
CA LEU A 222 -18.58 -20.31 -22.38
C LEU A 222 -18.38 -18.84 -22.00
N VAL A 223 -18.01 -18.56 -20.74
CA VAL A 223 -17.73 -17.19 -20.28
C VAL A 223 -16.53 -16.62 -21.00
N SER A 224 -15.46 -17.38 -21.16
CA SER A 224 -14.25 -16.96 -21.87
C SER A 224 -14.54 -16.63 -23.33
N ALA A 225 -15.30 -17.48 -24.02
CA ALA A 225 -15.69 -17.24 -25.42
C ALA A 225 -16.56 -15.96 -25.56
N TRP A 226 -17.45 -15.72 -24.62
CA TRP A 226 -18.29 -14.53 -24.59
C TRP A 226 -17.48 -13.26 -24.33
N CYS A 227 -16.52 -13.30 -23.38
CA CYS A 227 -15.63 -12.19 -23.05
C CYS A 227 -14.68 -11.86 -24.21
N ALA A 228 -14.05 -12.86 -24.82
CA ALA A 228 -13.08 -12.68 -25.90
C ALA A 228 -13.62 -11.92 -27.12
N ALA A 229 -14.92 -11.92 -27.32
CA ALA A 229 -15.59 -11.24 -28.42
C ALA A 229 -15.99 -9.78 -28.09
N ARG A 230 -15.66 -9.26 -26.90
CA ARG A 230 -16.17 -7.99 -26.38
C ARG A 230 -15.06 -7.21 -25.68
N SER A 231 -15.16 -5.88 -25.68
CA SER A 231 -14.32 -5.05 -24.82
C SER A 231 -14.66 -5.27 -23.34
N PRO A 232 -13.75 -4.96 -22.40
CA PRO A 232 -14.02 -5.12 -20.97
C PRO A 232 -15.27 -4.39 -20.47
N ARG A 233 -15.58 -3.22 -21.04
CA ARG A 233 -16.80 -2.46 -20.69
C ARG A 233 -18.07 -3.11 -21.21
N GLU A 234 -18.04 -3.66 -22.44
CA GLU A 234 -19.15 -4.43 -23.01
C GLU A 234 -19.40 -5.75 -22.29
N VAL A 235 -18.40 -6.27 -21.58
CA VAL A 235 -18.55 -7.41 -20.66
C VAL A 235 -19.15 -6.95 -19.33
N THR A 236 -18.57 -5.94 -18.73
CA THR A 236 -18.84 -5.58 -17.33
C THR A 236 -20.18 -4.89 -17.14
N VAL A 237 -20.53 -3.94 -18.02
CA VAL A 237 -21.76 -3.13 -17.84
C VAL A 237 -23.03 -3.99 -17.83
N PRO A 238 -23.30 -4.86 -18.82
CA PRO A 238 -24.52 -5.66 -18.81
C PRO A 238 -24.55 -6.69 -17.67
N LEU A 239 -23.41 -7.19 -17.23
CA LEU A 239 -23.35 -8.08 -16.07
C LEU A 239 -23.70 -7.35 -14.76
N GLN A 240 -23.17 -6.15 -14.55
CA GLN A 240 -23.51 -5.33 -13.39
C GLN A 240 -24.98 -4.92 -13.38
N GLU A 241 -25.54 -4.54 -14.53
CA GLU A 241 -26.97 -4.23 -14.68
C GLU A 241 -27.86 -5.44 -14.37
N ALA A 242 -27.37 -6.65 -14.66
CA ALA A 242 -28.04 -7.89 -14.32
C ALA A 242 -27.81 -8.34 -12.85
N GLY A 243 -27.03 -7.60 -12.06
CA GLY A 243 -26.74 -7.92 -10.65
C GLY A 243 -25.63 -8.95 -10.47
N VAL A 244 -24.81 -9.19 -11.49
CA VAL A 244 -23.63 -10.06 -11.43
C VAL A 244 -22.41 -9.19 -11.09
N PRO A 245 -21.64 -9.47 -10.04
CA PRO A 245 -20.40 -8.79 -9.76
C PRO A 245 -19.40 -8.96 -10.90
N ALA A 246 -19.02 -7.86 -11.52
CA ALA A 246 -18.05 -7.83 -12.59
C ALA A 246 -17.30 -6.49 -12.56
N GLY A 247 -16.03 -6.49 -13.00
CA GLY A 247 -15.18 -5.30 -13.08
C GLY A 247 -14.25 -5.41 -14.27
N PHE A 248 -14.04 -4.32 -14.98
CA PHE A 248 -13.03 -4.28 -16.04
C PHE A 248 -11.69 -3.83 -15.48
N MET A 249 -10.61 -4.40 -16.02
CA MET A 249 -9.26 -3.94 -15.73
C MET A 249 -9.07 -2.56 -16.39
N MET A 250 -8.72 -1.57 -15.57
CA MET A 250 -8.38 -0.23 -16.06
C MET A 250 -6.87 -0.09 -16.15
N ARG A 251 -6.41 0.54 -17.20
CA ARG A 251 -5.02 1.00 -17.28
C ARG A 251 -4.85 2.26 -16.43
N VAL A 252 -3.66 2.46 -15.88
CA VAL A 252 -3.39 3.63 -15.01
C VAL A 252 -3.76 4.96 -15.69
N THR A 253 -3.55 5.07 -17.00
CA THR A 253 -3.90 6.26 -17.78
C THR A 253 -5.41 6.52 -17.85
N GLU A 254 -6.24 5.49 -17.79
CA GLU A 254 -7.70 5.63 -17.81
C GLU A 254 -8.26 6.16 -16.51
N LEU A 255 -7.56 5.92 -15.37
CA LEU A 255 -7.96 6.43 -14.06
C LEU A 255 -8.06 7.96 -14.04
N LEU A 256 -7.22 8.64 -14.82
CA LEU A 256 -7.17 10.11 -14.88
C LEU A 256 -8.44 10.72 -15.50
N THR A 257 -9.15 9.96 -16.31
CA THR A 257 -10.36 10.40 -17.02
C THR A 257 -11.62 9.65 -16.61
N ASP A 258 -11.51 8.71 -15.67
CA ASP A 258 -12.66 7.93 -15.22
C ASP A 258 -13.66 8.81 -14.45
N PRO A 259 -14.97 8.80 -14.85
CA PRO A 259 -15.98 9.66 -14.24
C PRO A 259 -16.19 9.41 -12.75
N HIS A 260 -16.04 8.17 -12.27
CA HIS A 260 -16.21 7.83 -10.88
C HIS A 260 -15.03 8.35 -10.05
N ILE A 261 -13.80 8.15 -10.51
CA ILE A 261 -12.59 8.67 -9.89
C ILE A 261 -12.65 10.20 -9.80
N ALA A 262 -13.08 10.87 -10.88
CA ALA A 262 -13.27 12.32 -10.91
C ALA A 262 -14.37 12.77 -9.93
N ALA A 263 -15.54 12.13 -9.93
CA ALA A 263 -16.64 12.46 -9.01
C ALA A 263 -16.27 12.25 -7.52
N ARG A 264 -15.36 11.32 -7.24
CA ARG A 264 -14.80 11.07 -5.91
C ARG A 264 -13.69 12.04 -5.53
N ASN A 265 -13.21 12.85 -6.45
CA ASN A 265 -12.01 13.69 -6.26
C ASN A 265 -10.83 12.86 -5.73
N ALA A 266 -10.68 11.63 -6.25
CA ALA A 266 -9.69 10.70 -5.76
C ALA A 266 -8.27 11.04 -6.23
N ILE A 267 -8.16 11.79 -7.32
CA ILE A 267 -6.91 12.25 -7.93
C ILE A 267 -7.02 13.75 -8.17
N ARG A 268 -5.92 14.46 -8.00
CA ARG A 268 -5.82 15.92 -8.25
C ARG A 268 -4.59 16.24 -9.07
N GLU A 269 -4.63 17.35 -9.76
CA GLU A 269 -3.45 17.95 -10.38
C GLU A 269 -2.61 18.69 -9.34
N THR A 270 -1.28 18.57 -9.47
CA THR A 270 -0.30 19.26 -8.63
C THR A 270 0.85 19.76 -9.51
N GLU A 271 1.18 21.03 -9.38
CA GLU A 271 2.34 21.59 -10.03
C GLU A 271 3.62 21.17 -9.30
N HIS A 272 4.68 20.94 -10.05
CA HIS A 272 6.00 20.69 -9.52
C HIS A 272 7.05 21.47 -10.32
N ARG A 273 7.98 22.14 -9.62
CA ARG A 273 8.94 23.10 -10.23
C ARG A 273 9.84 22.52 -11.32
N PHE A 274 10.00 21.20 -11.40
CA PHE A 274 10.81 20.51 -12.42
C PHE A 274 9.98 19.83 -13.50
N LEU A 275 8.68 20.05 -13.52
CA LEU A 275 7.80 19.51 -14.54
C LEU A 275 7.17 20.63 -15.34
N ASP A 276 7.19 20.50 -16.67
CA ASP A 276 6.60 21.47 -17.60
C ASP A 276 5.07 21.43 -17.62
N ALA A 277 4.48 20.35 -17.10
CA ALA A 277 3.05 20.15 -16.98
C ALA A 277 2.67 19.68 -15.58
N PRO A 278 1.44 19.92 -15.12
CA PRO A 278 0.95 19.38 -13.84
C PRO A 278 1.09 17.87 -13.78
N SER A 279 1.43 17.34 -12.63
CA SER A 279 1.44 15.92 -12.32
C SER A 279 0.18 15.53 -11.55
N TRP A 280 -0.20 14.29 -11.65
CA TRP A 280 -1.34 13.75 -10.92
C TRP A 280 -0.89 13.14 -9.60
N GLN A 281 -1.65 13.42 -8.56
CA GLN A 281 -1.46 12.85 -7.22
C GLN A 281 -2.78 12.35 -6.66
N GLU A 282 -2.72 11.27 -5.89
CA GLU A 282 -3.86 10.79 -5.13
C GLU A 282 -4.22 11.75 -3.99
N ASN A 283 -5.51 11.86 -3.70
CA ASN A 283 -6.04 12.48 -2.50
C ASN A 283 -6.12 11.46 -1.34
N ALA A 284 -6.39 11.95 -0.13
CA ALA A 284 -6.64 11.08 1.00
C ALA A 284 -7.82 10.13 0.70
N PRO A 285 -7.66 8.81 0.93
CA PRO A 285 -8.69 7.83 0.59
C PRO A 285 -9.92 7.89 1.52
N ALA A 286 -9.82 8.60 2.64
CA ALA A 286 -10.89 8.78 3.61
C ALA A 286 -11.42 10.23 3.56
N ILE A 287 -12.74 10.37 3.46
CA ILE A 287 -13.42 11.68 3.50
C ILE A 287 -13.92 11.92 4.92
N PHE A 288 -13.45 12.99 5.54
CA PHE A 288 -13.89 13.42 6.87
C PHE A 288 -14.87 14.58 6.76
N ARG A 289 -15.88 14.58 7.63
CA ARG A 289 -16.85 15.70 7.69
C ARG A 289 -16.44 16.82 8.66
N ALA A 290 -15.70 16.46 9.71
CA ALA A 290 -15.31 17.38 10.79
C ALA A 290 -13.81 17.69 10.83
N ILE A 291 -13.01 16.94 10.09
CA ILE A 291 -11.57 17.15 9.97
C ILE A 291 -11.33 17.73 8.58
N PRO A 292 -10.66 18.89 8.45
CA PRO A 292 -10.36 19.44 7.14
C PRO A 292 -9.39 18.53 6.39
N ASP A 293 -9.49 18.53 5.06
CA ASP A 293 -8.54 17.82 4.21
C ASP A 293 -7.11 18.32 4.46
N PRO A 294 -6.12 17.43 4.41
CA PRO A 294 -4.73 17.82 4.58
C PRO A 294 -4.32 18.81 3.49
N LYS A 295 -3.61 19.86 3.89
CA LYS A 295 -2.95 20.74 2.93
C LYS A 295 -1.88 19.94 2.22
N SER A 296 -2.02 19.79 0.94
CA SER A 296 -1.06 19.10 0.11
C SER A 296 -0.48 20.05 -0.93
N GLY A 297 0.77 19.85 -1.26
CA GLY A 297 1.52 20.61 -2.26
C GLY A 297 2.36 19.67 -3.11
N SER A 298 3.24 20.21 -3.91
CA SER A 298 4.22 19.42 -4.65
C SER A 298 5.15 18.66 -3.69
N ALA A 299 5.70 17.54 -4.17
CA ALA A 299 6.74 16.83 -3.44
C ALA A 299 7.92 17.77 -3.14
N PRO A 300 8.43 17.83 -1.91
CA PRO A 300 9.56 18.69 -1.59
C PRO A 300 10.84 18.15 -2.20
N LEU A 301 11.75 19.06 -2.54
CA LEU A 301 13.11 18.71 -2.91
C LEU A 301 13.93 18.33 -1.67
N GLN A 302 14.96 17.51 -1.86
CA GLN A 302 15.88 17.18 -0.78
C GLN A 302 16.49 18.47 -0.20
N GLY A 303 16.32 18.70 1.11
CA GLY A 303 16.80 19.90 1.78
C GLY A 303 16.07 21.20 1.45
N GLU A 304 14.94 21.16 0.74
CA GLU A 304 14.18 22.37 0.34
C GLU A 304 13.81 23.27 1.53
N HIS A 305 13.55 22.67 2.68
CA HIS A 305 13.10 23.40 3.87
C HIS A 305 14.17 23.52 4.95
N THR A 306 15.42 23.15 4.68
CA THR A 306 16.49 23.10 5.68
C THR A 306 16.66 24.41 6.41
N ARG A 307 16.87 25.53 5.71
CA ARG A 307 17.05 26.84 6.34
C ARG A 307 15.86 27.23 7.21
N ARG A 308 14.66 27.12 6.64
CA ARG A 308 13.42 27.45 7.35
C ARG A 308 13.24 26.63 8.63
N ILE A 309 13.41 25.29 8.56
CA ILE A 309 13.22 24.42 9.72
C ILE A 309 14.25 24.74 10.80
N ILE A 310 15.50 24.93 10.45
CA ILE A 310 16.56 25.21 11.41
C ILE A 310 16.38 26.60 12.04
N ALA A 311 15.96 27.59 11.28
CA ALA A 311 15.64 28.92 11.81
C ALA A 311 14.38 28.90 12.69
N ASP A 312 13.25 28.41 12.16
CA ASP A 312 11.94 28.51 12.83
C ASP A 312 11.85 27.60 14.07
N VAL A 313 12.42 26.39 13.99
CA VAL A 313 12.30 25.40 15.07
C VAL A 313 13.43 25.56 16.09
N LEU A 314 14.65 25.77 15.64
CA LEU A 314 15.83 25.83 16.54
C LEU A 314 16.28 27.25 16.86
N GLY A 315 15.77 28.26 16.18
CA GLY A 315 16.10 29.67 16.41
C GLY A 315 17.51 30.06 15.97
N LYS A 316 18.13 29.30 15.07
CA LYS A 316 19.47 29.62 14.55
C LYS A 316 19.41 30.75 13.55
N ASP A 317 20.42 31.62 13.61
CA ASP A 317 20.54 32.70 12.65
C ASP A 317 21.14 32.22 11.32
N GLU A 318 21.08 33.09 10.31
CA GLU A 318 21.53 32.76 8.95
C GLU A 318 23.03 32.46 8.89
N ALA A 319 23.87 33.09 9.72
CA ALA A 319 25.33 32.85 9.74
C ALA A 319 25.64 31.45 10.30
N GLU A 320 24.92 31.05 11.37
CA GLU A 320 25.00 29.69 11.94
C GLU A 320 24.55 28.63 10.91
N ILE A 321 23.43 28.86 10.24
CA ILE A 321 22.89 27.94 9.21
C ILE A 321 23.89 27.81 8.07
N GLN A 322 24.42 28.91 7.57
CA GLN A 322 25.43 28.91 6.49
C GLN A 322 26.67 28.13 6.88
N SER A 323 27.19 28.34 8.09
CA SER A 323 28.33 27.57 8.62
C SER A 323 28.07 26.06 8.66
N LEU A 324 26.87 25.64 9.04
CA LEU A 324 26.47 24.22 9.06
C LEU A 324 26.34 23.62 7.65
N LEU A 325 25.93 24.42 6.67
CA LEU A 325 25.92 24.04 5.25
C LEU A 325 27.34 23.93 4.69
N ASP A 326 28.20 24.91 4.96
CA ASP A 326 29.58 24.93 4.49
C ASP A 326 30.42 23.77 5.03
N THR A 327 30.09 23.30 6.26
CA THR A 327 30.74 22.13 6.87
C THR A 327 30.09 20.80 6.52
N GLY A 328 28.99 20.79 5.73
CA GLY A 328 28.29 19.58 5.32
C GLY A 328 27.52 18.89 6.45
N VAL A 329 27.24 19.60 7.54
CA VAL A 329 26.32 19.13 8.60
C VAL A 329 24.86 19.21 8.14
N LEU A 330 24.54 20.28 7.44
CA LEU A 330 23.27 20.47 6.74
C LEU A 330 23.47 20.37 5.23
N GLU A 331 22.41 20.05 4.51
CA GLU A 331 22.35 20.05 3.07
C GLU A 331 21.11 20.82 2.61
N GLU A 332 21.20 21.50 1.48
CA GLU A 332 20.06 22.11 0.81
C GLU A 332 20.16 21.84 -0.70
N HIS A 333 19.00 21.82 -1.36
CA HIS A 333 18.98 21.62 -2.81
C HIS A 333 19.47 22.90 -3.53
N PRO A 334 20.34 22.79 -4.54
CA PRO A 334 20.89 23.96 -5.24
C PRO A 334 19.84 24.91 -5.83
N ALA A 335 18.67 24.37 -6.22
CA ALA A 335 17.57 25.18 -6.78
C ALA A 335 16.84 26.05 -5.73
N VAL A 336 17.10 25.86 -4.44
CA VAL A 336 16.50 26.64 -3.34
C VAL A 336 17.54 27.43 -2.55
N ALA A 337 18.82 27.21 -2.80
CA ALA A 337 19.90 28.02 -2.24
C ALA A 337 19.74 29.50 -2.64
N PRO A 338 20.02 30.45 -1.75
CA PRO A 338 20.07 31.86 -2.13
C PRO A 338 21.05 32.06 -3.30
N VAL A 339 20.59 32.77 -4.34
CA VAL A 339 21.50 33.17 -5.42
C VAL A 339 22.53 34.10 -4.77
N ALA A 340 23.80 33.73 -4.82
CA ALA A 340 24.87 34.61 -4.40
C ALA A 340 24.78 35.90 -5.22
N VAL A 341 24.56 37.04 -4.57
CA VAL A 341 24.47 38.37 -5.18
C VAL A 341 25.90 38.90 -5.44
#